data_63b9b84d539ffa72af056f482531f569
#
_entry.id   63b9b84d539ffa72af056f482531f569
#
_cell.length_a   1.000
_cell.length_b   1.000
_cell.length_c   1.000
_cell.angle_alpha   90.00
_cell.angle_beta   90.00
_cell.angle_gamma   90.00
#
_symmetry.space_group_name_H-M   'P 1'
#
loop_
_entity.id
_entity.type
_entity.pdbx_description
1 polymer ?
#
loop_
_entity_poly.entity_id
_entity_poly.type
_entity_poly.pdbx_seq_one_letter_code
_entity_poly.pdbx_strand_id
1 'polypeptide(L)'
;MVALIIFAVWKSLAFNTLILTTGIASINPQYYQAAKIDQATSGTIFRKITVKLVSPMIAYTYVISLIAAFKVYTEVYVLFGGRTLDGAVSTVVRYIIDRFYGDQDFPLAFAASVVLLIIILTVTLVQKTVARNKIHY
;
A
#
# COMPACT_ATOMS: atom_id res chain seq x y z
N MET A 1 12.89 14.07 -4.41
CA MET A 1 11.92 12.99 -4.76
C MET A 1 12.51 11.60 -4.64
N VAL A 2 13.64 11.26 -5.28
CA VAL A 2 14.22 9.90 -5.25
C VAL A 2 14.48 9.39 -3.83
N ALA A 3 15.10 10.17 -2.95
CA ALA A 3 15.34 9.80 -1.56
C ALA A 3 14.06 9.48 -0.78
N LEU A 4 12.98 10.23 -1.00
CA LEU A 4 11.68 10.00 -0.40
C LEU A 4 11.08 8.68 -0.85
N ILE A 5 11.18 8.35 -2.14
CA ILE A 5 10.69 7.08 -2.69
C ILE A 5 11.46 5.91 -2.08
N ILE A 6 12.79 5.99 -2.03
CA ILE A 6 13.65 4.94 -1.44
C ILE A 6 13.26 4.72 0.03
N PHE A 7 13.12 5.80 0.79
CA PHE A 7 12.75 5.73 2.21
C PHE A 7 11.35 5.13 2.41
N ALA A 8 10.35 5.56 1.61
CA ALA A 8 8.99 5.05 1.68
C ALA A 8 8.91 3.55 1.33
N VAL A 9 9.63 3.11 0.30
CA VAL A 9 9.75 1.70 -0.07
C VAL A 9 10.41 0.91 1.06
N TRP A 10 11.55 1.37 1.58
CA TRP A 10 12.25 0.69 2.66
C TRP A 10 11.38 0.54 3.92
N LYS A 11 10.67 1.61 4.31
CA LYS A 11 9.75 1.58 5.45
C LYS A 11 8.59 0.60 5.24
N SER A 12 8.05 0.51 4.03
CA SER A 12 6.93 -0.39 3.72
C SER A 12 7.32 -1.86 3.66
N LEU A 13 8.58 -2.19 3.40
CA LEU A 13 9.07 -3.57 3.28
C LEU A 13 8.83 -4.38 4.55
N ALA A 14 9.08 -3.83 5.72
CA ALA A 14 8.92 -4.54 6.99
C ALA A 14 7.48 -5.02 7.19
N PHE A 15 6.52 -4.13 7.01
CA PHE A 15 5.09 -4.44 7.16
C PHE A 15 4.58 -5.42 6.10
N ASN A 16 4.93 -5.19 4.83
CA ASN A 16 4.51 -6.06 3.74
C ASN A 16 5.12 -7.47 3.87
N THR A 17 6.40 -7.57 4.27
CA THR A 17 7.05 -8.84 4.52
C THR A 17 6.36 -9.61 5.64
N LEU A 18 6.02 -8.94 6.75
CA LEU A 18 5.32 -9.57 7.87
C LEU A 18 3.98 -10.16 7.41
N ILE A 19 3.15 -9.39 6.71
CA ILE A 19 1.83 -9.86 6.26
C ILE A 19 1.96 -11.01 5.26
N LEU A 20 2.88 -10.93 4.30
CA LEU A 20 3.07 -11.99 3.33
C LEU A 20 3.62 -13.25 3.96
N THR A 21 4.54 -13.14 4.92
CA THR A 21 5.10 -14.29 5.64
C THR A 21 4.02 -14.98 6.47
N THR A 22 3.20 -14.22 7.20
CA THR A 22 2.07 -14.79 7.95
C THR A 22 1.03 -15.42 7.03
N GLY A 23 0.78 -14.83 5.86
CA GLY A 23 -0.08 -15.39 4.83
C GLY A 23 0.43 -16.74 4.30
N ILE A 24 1.73 -16.84 4.04
CA ILE A 24 2.34 -18.13 3.62
C ILE A 24 2.28 -19.14 4.75
N ALA A 25 2.58 -18.74 5.98
CA ALA A 25 2.56 -19.63 7.15
C ALA A 25 1.16 -20.16 7.48
N SER A 26 0.10 -19.45 7.09
CA SER A 26 -1.28 -19.87 7.31
C SER A 26 -1.77 -20.95 6.33
N ILE A 27 -1.00 -21.25 5.28
CA ILE A 27 -1.36 -22.27 4.29
C ILE A 27 -1.27 -23.66 4.94
N ASN A 28 -2.35 -24.44 4.81
CA ASN A 28 -2.38 -25.81 5.33
C ASN A 28 -1.29 -26.67 4.63
N PRO A 29 -0.37 -27.29 5.40
CA PRO A 29 0.71 -28.13 4.86
C PRO A 29 0.23 -29.28 3.96
N GLN A 30 -1.00 -29.71 4.11
CA GLN A 30 -1.58 -30.79 3.30
C GLN A 30 -1.56 -30.46 1.79
N TYR A 31 -1.74 -29.20 1.41
CA TYR A 31 -1.64 -28.81 -0.01
C TYR A 31 -0.24 -29.07 -0.60
N TYR A 32 0.78 -28.83 0.21
CA TYR A 32 2.16 -29.09 -0.20
C TYR A 32 2.49 -30.58 -0.24
N GLN A 33 1.93 -31.36 0.69
CA GLN A 33 2.10 -32.82 0.72
C GLN A 33 1.43 -33.48 -0.49
N ALA A 34 0.19 -33.10 -0.81
CA ALA A 34 -0.52 -33.59 -1.99
C ALA A 34 0.25 -33.28 -3.28
N ALA A 35 0.71 -32.05 -3.42
CA ALA A 35 1.50 -31.65 -4.60
C ALA A 35 2.85 -32.41 -4.74
N LYS A 36 3.46 -32.82 -3.63
CA LYS A 36 4.66 -33.67 -3.65
C LYS A 36 4.34 -35.11 -4.09
N ILE A 37 3.19 -35.65 -3.69
CA ILE A 37 2.73 -36.96 -4.16
C ILE A 37 2.53 -36.94 -5.68
N ASP A 38 1.98 -35.83 -6.21
CA ASP A 38 1.80 -35.60 -7.64
C ASP A 38 3.10 -35.29 -8.37
N GLN A 39 4.26 -35.40 -7.72
CA GLN A 39 5.60 -35.13 -8.28
C GLN A 39 5.71 -33.72 -8.90
N ALA A 40 4.94 -32.75 -8.39
CA ALA A 40 4.98 -31.39 -8.86
C ALA A 40 6.32 -30.72 -8.54
N THR A 41 6.89 -30.00 -9.51
CA THR A 41 8.12 -29.23 -9.31
C THR A 41 7.90 -28.08 -8.34
N SER A 42 8.96 -27.68 -7.61
CA SER A 42 8.90 -26.56 -6.64
C SER A 42 8.37 -25.26 -7.28
N GLY A 43 8.70 -24.97 -8.54
CA GLY A 43 8.19 -23.83 -9.27
C GLY A 43 6.67 -23.91 -9.54
N THR A 44 6.17 -25.09 -9.84
CA THR A 44 4.74 -25.35 -10.04
C THR A 44 3.97 -25.18 -8.73
N ILE A 45 4.49 -25.72 -7.64
CA ILE A 45 3.94 -25.58 -6.28
C ILE A 45 3.85 -24.09 -5.91
N PHE A 46 4.93 -23.34 -6.08
CA PHE A 46 4.96 -21.92 -5.78
C PHE A 46 3.90 -21.13 -6.57
N ARG A 47 3.86 -21.30 -7.90
CA ARG A 47 2.95 -20.53 -8.76
C ARG A 47 1.49 -20.94 -8.64
N LYS A 48 1.21 -22.25 -8.54
CA LYS A 48 -0.16 -22.77 -8.57
C LYS A 48 -0.80 -22.88 -7.19
N ILE A 49 -0.02 -23.05 -6.13
CA ILE A 49 -0.52 -23.21 -4.77
C ILE A 49 -0.21 -21.96 -3.94
N THR A 50 1.07 -21.69 -3.69
CA THR A 50 1.46 -20.60 -2.76
C THR A 50 0.94 -19.24 -3.22
N VAL A 51 1.22 -18.83 -4.46
CA VAL A 51 0.80 -17.50 -4.96
C VAL A 51 -0.72 -17.38 -5.01
N LYS A 52 -1.43 -18.46 -5.38
CA LYS A 52 -2.90 -18.42 -5.41
C LYS A 52 -3.51 -18.28 -4.02
N LEU A 53 -3.02 -19.05 -3.04
CA LEU A 53 -3.56 -19.02 -1.68
C LEU A 53 -3.18 -17.73 -0.93
N VAL A 54 -2.03 -17.12 -1.24
CA VAL A 54 -1.59 -15.83 -0.67
C VAL A 54 -2.18 -14.63 -1.43
N SER A 55 -2.78 -14.83 -2.61
CA SER A 55 -3.36 -13.77 -3.43
C SER A 55 -4.26 -12.77 -2.67
N PRO A 56 -5.14 -13.17 -1.72
CA PRO A 56 -5.91 -12.22 -0.94
C PRO A 56 -5.04 -11.30 -0.07
N MET A 57 -3.94 -11.84 0.49
CA MET A 57 -3.00 -11.05 1.29
C MET A 57 -2.22 -10.05 0.42
N ILE A 58 -1.83 -10.47 -0.79
CA ILE A 58 -1.20 -9.58 -1.78
C ILE A 58 -2.16 -8.45 -2.15
N ALA A 59 -3.41 -8.74 -2.43
CA ALA A 59 -4.42 -7.73 -2.72
C ALA A 59 -4.61 -6.76 -1.55
N TYR A 60 -4.65 -7.26 -0.32
CA TYR A 60 -4.77 -6.47 0.89
C TYR A 60 -3.57 -5.52 1.07
N THR A 61 -2.34 -6.05 1.01
CA THR A 61 -1.12 -5.23 1.15
C THR A 61 -1.03 -4.16 0.06
N TYR A 62 -1.47 -4.47 -1.16
CA TYR A 62 -1.50 -3.52 -2.27
C TYR A 62 -2.45 -2.35 -2.00
N VAL A 63 -3.67 -2.62 -1.49
CA VAL A 63 -4.64 -1.57 -1.11
C VAL A 63 -4.08 -0.68 -0.01
N ILE A 64 -3.53 -1.28 1.07
CA ILE A 64 -2.95 -0.52 2.20
C ILE A 64 -1.77 0.34 1.74
N SER A 65 -0.87 -0.22 0.92
CA SER A 65 0.28 0.52 0.40
C SER A 65 -0.13 1.70 -0.47
N LEU A 66 -1.20 1.55 -1.25
CA LEU A 66 -1.72 2.64 -2.08
C LEU A 66 -2.32 3.76 -1.22
N ILE A 67 -3.13 3.42 -0.22
CA ILE A 67 -3.67 4.42 0.73
C ILE A 67 -2.52 5.16 1.42
N ALA A 68 -1.48 4.42 1.87
CA ALA A 68 -0.30 4.99 2.49
C ALA A 68 0.44 5.97 1.56
N ALA A 69 0.53 5.65 0.26
CA ALA A 69 1.17 6.52 -0.73
C ALA A 69 0.46 7.87 -0.90
N PHE A 70 -0.87 7.91 -0.80
CA PHE A 70 -1.62 9.17 -0.83
C PHE A 70 -1.48 9.99 0.45
N LYS A 71 -1.14 9.36 1.58
CA LYS A 71 -1.05 9.97 2.91
C LYS A 71 0.39 10.34 3.30
N VAL A 72 1.32 10.37 2.37
CA VAL A 72 2.72 10.73 2.64
C VAL A 72 2.83 12.17 3.12
N TYR A 73 3.14 12.34 4.40
CA TYR A 73 3.41 13.63 5.04
C TYR A 73 4.61 13.53 5.99
N THR A 74 4.58 12.58 6.91
CA THR A 74 5.59 12.43 7.97
C THR A 74 6.99 12.24 7.39
N GLU A 75 7.10 11.47 6.32
CA GLU A 75 8.35 11.21 5.61
C GLU A 75 8.92 12.49 5.00
N VAL A 76 8.04 13.31 4.42
CA VAL A 76 8.42 14.61 3.86
C VAL A 76 8.88 15.55 4.98
N TYR A 77 8.13 15.60 6.08
CA TYR A 77 8.43 16.46 7.20
C TYR A 77 9.78 16.11 7.86
N VAL A 78 10.00 14.81 8.10
CA VAL A 78 11.25 14.33 8.74
C VAL A 78 12.47 14.51 7.83
N LEU A 79 12.35 14.20 6.53
CA LEU A 79 13.49 14.28 5.62
C LEU A 79 13.87 15.72 5.24
N PHE A 80 12.90 16.63 5.22
CA PHE A 80 13.12 18.00 4.76
C PHE A 80 12.93 19.06 5.86
N GLY A 81 12.76 18.63 7.13
CA GLY A 81 12.73 19.50 8.30
C GLY A 81 11.62 20.54 8.29
N GLY A 82 10.49 20.23 7.68
CA GLY A 82 9.37 21.18 7.55
C GLY A 82 9.61 22.32 6.55
N ARG A 83 10.81 22.46 6.00
CA ARG A 83 11.12 23.52 5.03
C ARG A 83 10.42 23.25 3.70
N THR A 84 9.78 24.28 3.17
CA THR A 84 9.32 24.33 1.77
C THR A 84 10.55 24.39 0.88
N LEU A 85 10.91 23.28 0.23
CA LEU A 85 11.83 23.31 -0.89
C LEU A 85 11.01 23.73 -2.12
N ASP A 86 10.80 25.02 -2.29
CA ASP A 86 10.21 25.70 -3.46
C ASP A 86 9.31 24.84 -4.37
N GLY A 87 8.27 24.20 -3.80
CA GLY A 87 7.31 23.37 -4.52
C GLY A 87 7.80 21.99 -4.99
N ALA A 88 9.09 21.67 -4.86
CA ALA A 88 9.67 20.43 -5.40
C ALA A 88 9.20 19.14 -4.70
N VAL A 89 8.65 19.23 -3.47
CA VAL A 89 8.15 18.09 -2.69
C VAL A 89 6.85 18.46 -2.00
N SER A 90 5.85 18.88 -2.77
CA SER A 90 4.51 19.18 -2.24
C SER A 90 3.62 17.96 -2.37
N THR A 91 3.21 17.39 -1.24
CA THR A 91 2.15 16.36 -1.19
C THR A 91 0.82 17.01 -0.84
N VAL A 92 -0.29 16.39 -1.25
CA VAL A 92 -1.64 16.92 -0.95
C VAL A 92 -1.85 17.05 0.55
N VAL A 93 -1.38 16.08 1.34
CA VAL A 93 -1.50 16.13 2.80
C VAL A 93 -0.69 17.27 3.40
N ARG A 94 0.50 17.54 2.86
CA ARG A 94 1.28 18.71 3.28
C ARG A 94 0.53 20.02 3.00
N TYR A 95 -0.03 20.16 1.81
CA TYR A 95 -0.84 21.33 1.47
C TYR A 95 -1.99 21.54 2.45
N ILE A 96 -2.71 20.47 2.83
CA ILE A 96 -3.79 20.53 3.81
C ILE A 96 -3.27 21.03 5.18
N ILE A 97 -2.14 20.51 5.62
CA ILE A 97 -1.54 20.86 6.92
C ILE A 97 -1.03 22.29 6.93
N ASP A 98 -0.37 22.72 5.86
CA ASP A 98 0.12 24.10 5.73
C ASP A 98 -1.05 25.10 5.74
N ARG A 99 -2.18 24.80 5.07
CA ARG A 99 -3.41 25.62 5.13
C ARG A 99 -4.06 25.60 6.50
N PHE A 100 -4.06 24.46 7.19
CA PHE A 100 -4.69 24.33 8.50
C PHE A 100 -3.91 25.03 9.62
N TYR A 101 -2.59 24.78 9.70
CA TYR A 101 -1.75 25.30 10.78
C TYR A 101 -0.98 26.56 10.41
N GLY A 102 -0.59 26.73 9.15
CA GLY A 102 0.19 27.88 8.69
C GLY A 102 -0.68 29.09 8.40
N ASP A 103 -1.61 28.95 7.47
CA ASP A 103 -2.44 30.08 7.00
C ASP A 103 -3.72 30.24 7.80
N GLN A 104 -4.10 29.26 8.65
CA GLN A 104 -5.36 29.19 9.41
C GLN A 104 -6.60 29.28 8.49
N ASP A 105 -6.47 28.87 7.24
CA ASP A 105 -7.56 28.80 6.26
C ASP A 105 -8.27 27.45 6.37
N PHE A 106 -9.09 27.31 7.43
CA PHE A 106 -9.82 26.07 7.70
C PHE A 106 -10.76 25.65 6.57
N PRO A 107 -11.55 26.55 5.95
CA PRO A 107 -12.43 26.16 4.84
C PRO A 107 -11.69 25.50 3.69
N LEU A 108 -10.56 26.05 3.28
CA LEU A 108 -9.76 25.50 2.19
C LEU A 108 -9.08 24.18 2.56
N ALA A 109 -8.58 24.07 3.80
CA ALA A 109 -8.00 22.83 4.31
C ALA A 109 -9.03 21.69 4.35
N PHE A 110 -10.26 21.95 4.81
CA PHE A 110 -11.34 20.97 4.83
C PHE A 110 -11.78 20.59 3.42
N ALA A 111 -11.92 21.54 2.51
CA ALA A 111 -12.27 21.26 1.12
C ALA A 111 -11.22 20.33 0.46
N ALA A 112 -9.94 20.63 0.63
CA ALA A 112 -8.86 19.80 0.11
C ALA A 112 -8.86 18.38 0.74
N SER A 113 -9.17 18.25 2.03
CA SER A 113 -9.28 16.96 2.72
C SER A 113 -10.42 16.11 2.16
N VAL A 114 -11.58 16.71 1.88
CA VAL A 114 -12.72 16.01 1.27
C VAL A 114 -12.39 15.55 -0.16
N VAL A 115 -11.73 16.38 -0.94
CA VAL A 115 -11.28 15.99 -2.29
C VAL A 115 -10.32 14.80 -2.22
N LEU A 116 -9.33 14.84 -1.31
CA LEU A 116 -8.40 13.73 -1.11
C LEU A 116 -9.14 12.45 -0.69
N LEU A 117 -10.11 12.55 0.22
CA LEU A 117 -10.93 11.42 0.64
C LEU A 117 -11.67 10.78 -0.55
N ILE A 118 -12.30 11.59 -1.39
CA ILE A 118 -13.03 11.10 -2.59
C ILE A 118 -12.07 10.38 -3.54
N ILE A 119 -10.88 10.94 -3.77
CA ILE A 119 -9.87 10.32 -4.63
C ILE A 119 -9.47 8.95 -4.07
N ILE A 120 -9.10 8.87 -2.78
CA ILE A 120 -8.67 7.63 -2.13
C ILE A 120 -9.80 6.58 -2.16
N LEU A 121 -11.05 6.97 -1.85
CA LEU A 121 -12.18 6.07 -1.90
C LEU A 121 -12.42 5.53 -3.31
N THR A 122 -12.42 6.40 -4.31
CA THR A 122 -12.64 6.01 -5.71
C THR A 122 -11.58 5.02 -6.17
N VAL A 123 -10.29 5.32 -5.94
CA VAL A 123 -9.19 4.44 -6.33
C VAL A 123 -9.26 3.10 -5.58
N THR A 124 -9.58 3.12 -4.28
CA THR A 124 -9.71 1.90 -3.47
C THR A 124 -10.88 1.03 -3.94
N LEU A 125 -12.02 1.62 -4.29
CA LEU A 125 -13.18 0.89 -4.82
C LEU A 125 -12.88 0.26 -6.18
N VAL A 126 -12.22 1.01 -7.07
CA VAL A 126 -11.78 0.48 -8.37
C VAL A 126 -10.83 -0.71 -8.18
N GLN A 127 -9.82 -0.58 -7.32
CA GLN A 127 -8.91 -1.67 -7.01
C GLN A 127 -9.62 -2.91 -6.47
N LYS A 128 -10.52 -2.72 -5.49
CA LYS A 128 -11.30 -3.81 -4.90
C LYS A 128 -12.13 -4.55 -5.96
N THR A 129 -12.74 -3.81 -6.87
CA THR A 129 -13.55 -4.38 -7.96
C THR A 129 -12.68 -5.18 -8.93
N VAL A 130 -11.52 -4.64 -9.32
CA VAL A 130 -10.57 -5.32 -10.21
C VAL A 130 -9.97 -6.56 -9.54
N ALA A 131 -9.59 -6.46 -8.26
CA ALA A 131 -9.06 -7.60 -7.50
C ALA A 131 -10.09 -8.71 -7.37
N ARG A 132 -11.36 -8.38 -7.08
CA ARG A 132 -12.44 -9.37 -6.97
C ARG A 132 -12.65 -10.16 -8.25
N ASN A 133 -12.53 -9.53 -9.40
CA ASN A 133 -12.70 -10.20 -10.70
C ASN A 133 -11.53 -11.14 -11.08
N LYS A 134 -10.37 -11.00 -10.41
CA LYS A 134 -9.19 -11.85 -10.66
C LYS A 134 -8.98 -12.96 -9.63
N ILE A 135 -9.69 -12.90 -8.49
CA ILE A 135 -9.65 -13.91 -7.44
C ILE A 135 -10.89 -14.78 -7.60
N HIS A 136 -10.92 -15.61 -8.65
CA HIS A 136 -11.84 -16.73 -8.71
C HIS A 136 -11.16 -17.94 -8.08
N TYR A 137 -11.79 -18.43 -7.00
CA TYR A 137 -11.48 -19.74 -6.41
C TYR A 137 -11.84 -20.87 -7.38
#